data_468588d1faae81b6cb30b6edffdf9fb5
#
_entry.id   468588d1faae81b6cb30b6edffdf9fb5
#
_cell.length_a   1.000
_cell.length_b   1.000
_cell.length_c   1.000
_cell.angle_alpha   90.00
_cell.angle_beta   90.00
_cell.angle_gamma   90.00
#
_symmetry.space_group_name_H-M   'P 1'
#
loop_
_entity.id
_entity.type
_entity.pdbx_description
1 polymer ?
#
loop_
_entity_poly.entity_id
_entity_poly.type
_entity_poly.pdbx_seq_one_letter_code
_entity_poly.pdbx_strand_id
1 'polypeptide(L)' 'MPRYYLDLYNGDGLTVDDDGQVFETRERLRREVIRILPDIVRDEIIENDHTAITVKVRDEDGRQIFEASLVVSSGWCD' A
#
# COMPACT_ATOMS: atom_id res chain seq x y z
N MET A 1 5.03 -14.78 16.62
CA MET A 1 4.18 -13.81 15.93
C MET A 1 4.48 -13.83 14.44
N PRO A 2 3.47 -13.80 13.59
CA PRO A 2 3.70 -13.93 12.15
C PRO A 2 4.31 -12.67 11.56
N ARG A 3 5.09 -12.86 10.52
CA ARG A 3 5.72 -11.79 9.76
C ARG A 3 4.97 -11.63 8.43
N TYR A 4 4.75 -10.39 8.04
CA TYR A 4 4.07 -10.07 6.80
C TYR A 4 4.93 -9.12 5.96
N TYR A 5 4.75 -9.20 4.66
CA TYR A 5 5.53 -8.42 3.70
C TYR A 5 4.57 -7.51 2.92
N LEU A 6 4.85 -6.22 2.93
CA LEU A 6 4.00 -5.20 2.33
C LEU A 6 4.63 -4.71 1.04
N ASP A 7 4.16 -5.24 -0.08
CA ASP A 7 4.66 -4.84 -1.41
C ASP A 7 3.85 -3.65 -1.91
N LEU A 8 4.56 -2.65 -2.40
CA LEU A 8 3.96 -1.40 -2.85
C LEU A 8 3.93 -1.34 -4.38
N TYR A 9 2.74 -1.10 -4.92
CA TYR A 9 2.54 -0.90 -6.35
C TYR A 9 2.08 0.53 -6.58
N ASN A 10 2.77 1.24 -7.48
CA ASN A 10 2.34 2.56 -7.92
C ASN A 10 2.45 2.64 -9.45
N GLY A 11 2.15 3.81 -10.03
CA GLY A 11 2.18 3.98 -11.48
C GLY A 11 3.54 3.75 -12.11
N ASP A 12 4.61 3.87 -11.33
CA ASP A 12 5.98 3.73 -11.81
C ASP A 12 6.56 2.33 -11.61
N GLY A 13 5.86 1.46 -10.88
CA GLY A 13 6.33 0.12 -10.70
C GLY A 13 6.05 -0.50 -9.34
N LEU A 14 6.83 -1.49 -9.01
CA LEU A 14 6.70 -2.32 -7.82
C LEU A 14 7.90 -2.16 -6.91
N THR A 15 7.63 -1.96 -5.62
CA THR A 15 8.66 -2.02 -4.58
C THR A 15 8.34 -3.22 -3.69
N VAL A 16 9.20 -4.22 -3.73
CA VAL A 16 9.03 -5.45 -2.94
C VAL A 16 9.62 -5.26 -1.54
N ASP A 17 8.86 -5.66 -0.53
CA ASP A 17 9.33 -5.63 0.85
C ASP A 17 10.13 -6.90 1.13
N ASP A 18 11.42 -6.75 1.38
CA ASP A 18 12.31 -7.88 1.67
C ASP A 18 12.46 -8.17 3.16
N ASP A 19 12.13 -7.20 4.01
CA ASP A 19 12.35 -7.32 5.46
C ASP A 19 11.11 -7.78 6.21
N GLY A 20 9.97 -7.30 5.79
CA GLY A 20 8.70 -7.59 6.44
C GLY A 20 8.56 -6.93 7.80
N GLN A 21 7.40 -7.13 8.38
CA GLN A 21 7.07 -6.62 9.71
C GLN A 21 6.25 -7.66 10.47
N VAL A 22 6.41 -7.68 11.77
CA VAL A 22 5.67 -8.58 12.64
C VAL A 22 4.42 -7.88 13.17
N PHE A 23 3.27 -8.51 13.04
CA PHE A 23 2.01 -8.01 13.57
C PHE A 23 1.36 -9.07 14.45
N GLU A 24 0.84 -8.65 15.59
CA GLU A 24 0.19 -9.57 16.51
C GLU A 24 -1.11 -10.13 15.97
N THR A 25 -1.84 -9.31 15.21
CA THR A 25 -3.15 -9.69 14.65
C THR A 25 -3.31 -9.15 13.25
N ARG A 26 -4.23 -9.75 12.51
CA ARG A 26 -4.59 -9.27 11.18
C ARG A 26 -5.23 -7.88 11.24
N GLU A 27 -5.93 -7.57 12.32
CA GLU A 27 -6.53 -6.26 12.49
C GLU A 27 -5.47 -5.17 12.63
N ARG A 28 -4.39 -5.45 13.34
CA ARG A 28 -3.28 -4.50 13.44
C ARG A 28 -2.57 -4.32 12.11
N LEU A 29 -2.40 -5.38 11.36
CA LEU A 29 -1.86 -5.33 10.01
C LEU A 29 -2.72 -4.42 9.12
N ARG A 30 -4.02 -4.65 9.11
CA ARG A 30 -4.96 -3.86 8.32
C ARG A 30 -4.88 -2.37 8.67
N ARG A 31 -4.87 -2.06 9.97
CA ARG A 31 -4.75 -0.67 10.44
C ARG A 31 -3.50 0.01 9.93
N GLU A 32 -2.38 -0.69 10.00
CA GLU A 32 -1.10 -0.13 9.56
C GLU A 32 -1.11 0.15 8.07
N VAL A 33 -1.61 -0.78 7.27
CA VAL A 33 -1.68 -0.60 5.81
C VAL A 33 -2.56 0.62 5.46
N ILE A 34 -3.72 0.73 6.09
CA ILE A 34 -4.62 1.86 5.83
C ILE A 34 -3.99 3.17 6.28
N ARG A 35 -3.24 3.15 7.36
CA ARG A 35 -2.58 4.34 7.90
C ARG A 35 -1.49 4.88 6.97
N ILE A 36 -0.71 4.00 6.36
CA ILE A 36 0.43 4.44 5.53
C ILE A 36 0.05 4.90 4.13
N LEU A 37 -1.08 4.43 3.60
CA LEU A 37 -1.48 4.77 2.23
C LEU A 37 -1.57 6.28 1.96
N PRO A 38 -2.24 7.08 2.80
CA PRO A 38 -2.30 8.53 2.58
C PRO A 38 -0.92 9.19 2.61
N ASP A 39 -0.01 8.70 3.45
CA ASP A 39 1.33 9.26 3.54
C ASP A 39 2.13 9.01 2.26
N ILE A 40 1.99 7.81 1.70
CA ILE A 40 2.66 7.46 0.45
C ILE A 40 2.14 8.31 -0.70
N VAL A 41 0.83 8.47 -0.79
CA VAL A 41 0.21 9.16 -1.92
C VAL A 41 0.42 10.68 -1.86
N ARG A 42 0.64 11.22 -0.67
CA ARG A 42 0.77 12.67 -0.47
C ARG A 42 1.84 13.29 -1.35
N ASP A 43 2.96 12.62 -1.52
CA ASP A 43 4.08 13.15 -2.29
C ASP A 43 3.86 13.02 -3.80
N GLU A 44 2.92 12.19 -4.22
CA GLU A 44 2.70 11.91 -5.64
C GLU A 44 1.52 12.68 -6.26
N ILE A 45 0.54 13.10 -5.45
CA ILE A 45 -0.67 13.76 -5.97
C ILE A 45 -0.39 15.11 -6.62
N ILE A 46 0.68 15.77 -6.21
CA ILE A 46 1.00 17.12 -6.69
C ILE A 46 1.36 17.12 -8.16
N GLU A 47 1.97 16.08 -8.64
CA GLU A 47 2.51 16.02 -10.00
C GLU A 47 1.60 15.32 -11.01
N ASN A 48 0.56 14.64 -10.54
CA ASN A 48 -0.28 13.83 -11.40
C ASN A 48 -1.76 14.11 -11.17
N ASP A 49 -2.54 14.12 -12.25
CA ASP A 49 -4.00 14.25 -12.19
C ASP A 49 -4.67 12.97 -11.72
N HIS A 50 -3.96 11.86 -11.78
CA HIS A 50 -4.46 10.55 -11.36
C HIS A 50 -3.32 9.78 -10.70
N THR A 51 -3.53 9.36 -9.46
CA THR A 51 -2.56 8.57 -8.71
C THR A 51 -3.26 7.39 -8.08
N ALA A 52 -2.70 6.21 -8.25
CA ALA A 52 -3.20 4.99 -7.63
C ALA A 52 -2.06 4.27 -6.94
N ILE A 53 -2.24 4.00 -5.66
CA ILE A 53 -1.27 3.25 -4.86
C ILE A 53 -1.96 2.01 -4.32
N THR A 54 -1.31 0.87 -4.46
CA THR A 54 -1.83 -0.41 -3.96
C THR A 54 -0.78 -1.06 -3.08
N VAL A 55 -1.17 -1.50 -1.90
CA VAL A 55 -0.34 -2.32 -1.03
C VAL A 55 -0.90 -3.73 -1.06
N LYS A 56 -0.06 -4.70 -1.40
CA LYS A 56 -0.41 -6.12 -1.38
C LYS A 56 0.42 -6.77 -0.29
N VAL A 57 -0.23 -7.50 0.61
CA VAL A 57 0.43 -8.11 1.74
C VAL A 57 0.56 -9.61 1.54
N ARG A 58 1.79 -10.11 1.67
CA ARG A 58 2.09 -11.55 1.62
C ARG A 58 2.38 -12.06 3.02
N ASP A 59 2.05 -13.33 3.26
CA ASP A 59 2.47 -14.01 4.48
C ASP A 59 3.86 -14.62 4.28
N GLU A 60 4.33 -15.36 5.28
CA GLU A 60 5.67 -15.98 5.24
C GLU A 60 5.79 -17.07 4.18
N ASP A 61 4.68 -17.62 3.72
CA ASP A 61 4.66 -18.63 2.67
C ASP A 61 4.59 -18.02 1.26
N GLY A 62 4.57 -16.68 1.19
CA GLY A 62 4.49 -15.98 -0.08
C GLY A 62 3.08 -15.81 -0.62
N ARG A 63 2.07 -16.21 0.16
CA ARG A 63 0.68 -16.09 -0.25
C ARG A 63 0.15 -14.69 0.00
N GLN A 64 -0.47 -14.09 -1.00
CA GLN A 64 -1.12 -12.80 -0.81
C GLN A 64 -2.40 -12.98 0.02
N ILE A 65 -2.48 -12.25 1.13
CA ILE A 65 -3.59 -12.39 2.08
C ILE A 65 -4.42 -11.13 2.24
N PHE A 66 -3.91 -9.98 1.78
CA PHE A 66 -4.60 -8.71 1.96
C PHE A 66 -4.18 -7.74 0.87
N GLU A 67 -5.06 -6.83 0.52
CA GLU A 67 -4.77 -5.80 -0.46
C GLU A 67 -5.57 -4.55 -0.12
N ALA A 68 -4.95 -3.38 -0.27
CA ALA A 68 -5.63 -2.11 -0.08
C ALA A 68 -5.11 -1.11 -1.11
N SER A 69 -5.99 -0.26 -1.60
CA SER A 69 -5.64 0.73 -2.62
C SER A 69 -6.22 2.09 -2.25
N LEU A 70 -5.51 3.13 -2.67
CA LEU A 70 -5.99 4.50 -2.57
C LEU A 70 -5.82 5.14 -3.95
N VAL A 71 -6.92 5.69 -4.47
CA VAL A 71 -6.94 6.34 -5.78
C VAL A 71 -7.31 7.81 -5.60
N VAL A 72 -6.53 8.68 -6.22
CA VAL A 72 -6.81 10.12 -6.23
C VAL A 72 -6.87 10.57 -7.68
N SER A 73 -7.94 11.25 -8.04
CA SER A 73 -8.13 11.80 -9.39
C SER A 73 -8.52 13.25 -9.28
N SER A 74 -8.01 14.08 -10.17
CA SER A 74 -8.38 15.49 -10.23
C SER A 74 -8.44 15.96 -11.68
N GLY A 75 -9.22 17.00 -11.89
CA GLY A 75 -9.36 17.61 -13.20
C GLY A 75 -10.28 18.83 -13.16
N TRP A 76 -10.08 19.74 -14.10
CA TRP A 76 -10.92 20.92 -14.21
C TRP A 76 -12.24 20.55 -14.88
N CYS A 77 -13.32 21.16 -14.42
CA CYS A 77 -14.67 20.86 -14.93
C CYS A 77 -15.22 21.90 -15.87
N ASP A 78 -14.46 22.91 -16.18
CA ASP A 78 -14.91 24.00 -17.08
C ASP A 78 -14.49 23.80 -18.54
#